data_17bb9a7e8d6f17711013eadbcf2fde3b
#
_entry.id   17bb9a7e8d6f17711013eadbcf2fde3b
#
_cell.length_a   1.000
_cell.length_b   1.000
_cell.length_c   1.000
_cell.angle_alpha   90.00
_cell.angle_beta   90.00
_cell.angle_gamma   90.00
#
_symmetry.space_group_name_H-M   'P 1'
#
loop_
_entity.id
_entity.type
_entity.pdbx_description
1 polymer ?
#
loop_
_entity_poly.entity_id
_entity_poly.type
_entity_poly.pdbx_seq_one_letter_code
_entity_poly.pdbx_strand_id
1 'polypeptide(L)'
;MLNIFEGIVEIDETYFLYSQKGQRGIADRKPRKRGGKSKLRGISHEQVCVLVARDRTKSTISKVACMGRIVKPKVDALIGSKLSNENVIVTDAWRAYKTYAKEKGLEHYRIKSDNGKHVIKGLYHIQNVNGLHSRLKQWINRFKGVATKYLDNYLAWLLFVDSCSNESTNQHLKEFLLTSFVFEMTDTYDSLRLSKFNV
;
A
#
# COMPACT_ATOMS: atom_id res chain seq x y z
N MET A 1 3.32 -16.25 9.88
CA MET A 1 3.29 -16.96 8.58
C MET A 1 3.67 -15.97 7.49
N LEU A 2 4.58 -16.35 6.60
CA LEU A 2 4.86 -15.57 5.40
C LEU A 2 3.64 -15.69 4.50
N ASN A 3 2.89 -14.60 4.30
CA ASN A 3 1.80 -14.61 3.32
C ASN A 3 2.42 -14.81 1.94
N ILE A 4 2.29 -16.00 1.39
CA ILE A 4 2.69 -16.32 0.02
C ILE A 4 1.47 -16.02 -0.84
N PHE A 5 1.64 -15.24 -1.89
CA PHE A 5 0.58 -14.98 -2.87
C PHE A 5 0.29 -16.22 -3.70
N GLU A 6 -0.97 -16.40 -4.08
CA GLU A 6 -1.43 -17.50 -4.93
C GLU A 6 -1.88 -17.01 -6.31
N GLY A 7 -1.45 -17.73 -7.34
CA GLY A 7 -1.90 -17.51 -8.72
C GLY A 7 -1.68 -16.08 -9.23
N ILE A 8 -2.77 -15.39 -9.59
CA ILE A 8 -2.72 -14.04 -10.17
C ILE A 8 -2.61 -12.98 -9.09
N VAL A 9 -1.57 -12.15 -9.16
CA VAL A 9 -1.28 -11.06 -8.23
C VAL A 9 -1.40 -9.71 -8.94
N GLU A 10 -2.35 -8.90 -8.52
CA GLU A 10 -2.50 -7.51 -8.97
C GLU A 10 -1.54 -6.63 -8.17
N ILE A 11 -0.75 -5.79 -8.84
CA ILE A 11 0.21 -4.89 -8.19
C ILE A 11 0.05 -3.50 -8.80
N ASP A 12 -0.13 -2.51 -7.93
CA ASP A 12 -0.22 -1.11 -8.33
C ASP A 12 0.13 -0.21 -7.14
N GLU A 13 0.44 1.06 -7.40
CA GLU A 13 0.74 2.01 -6.35
C GLU A 13 -0.30 3.11 -6.22
N THR A 14 -0.47 3.60 -5.00
CA THR A 14 -1.23 4.81 -4.71
C THR A 14 -0.39 5.82 -3.95
N TYR A 15 -0.77 7.08 -4.04
CA TYR A 15 0.03 8.19 -3.54
C TYR A 15 -0.73 9.03 -2.52
N PHE A 16 -0.02 9.37 -1.44
CA PHE A 16 -0.49 10.29 -0.40
C PHE A 16 0.46 11.47 -0.30
N LEU A 17 -0.04 12.65 0.03
CA LEU A 17 0.85 13.77 0.32
C LEU A 17 1.66 13.51 1.58
N TYR A 18 2.96 13.75 1.54
CA TYR A 18 3.82 13.71 2.72
C TYR A 18 3.27 14.64 3.80
N SER A 19 3.09 14.13 5.01
CA SER A 19 2.44 14.82 6.11
C SER A 19 3.23 14.69 7.41
N GLN A 20 3.46 15.82 8.05
CA GLN A 20 4.05 15.95 9.38
C GLN A 20 2.97 16.35 10.40
N LYS A 21 1.75 15.83 10.25
CA LYS A 21 0.63 16.15 11.15
C LYS A 21 1.02 15.91 12.62
N GLY A 22 0.71 16.88 13.48
CA GLY A 22 1.03 16.83 14.90
C GLY A 22 2.44 17.28 15.27
N GLN A 23 3.32 17.52 14.30
CA GLN A 23 4.65 18.08 14.55
C GLN A 23 4.54 19.60 14.74
N ARG A 24 5.13 20.09 15.83
CA ARG A 24 5.35 21.53 16.08
C ARG A 24 6.71 21.95 15.47
N GLY A 25 6.82 23.20 15.01
CA GLY A 25 8.10 23.73 14.50
C GLY A 25 8.60 23.03 13.23
N ILE A 26 7.75 22.94 12.20
CA ILE A 26 8.17 22.43 10.88
C ILE A 26 9.17 23.41 10.27
N ALA A 27 10.45 23.00 10.14
CA ALA A 27 11.53 23.83 9.64
C ALA A 27 11.73 23.74 8.13
N ASP A 28 11.47 22.59 7.54
CA ASP A 28 11.75 22.25 6.12
C ASP A 28 10.74 22.82 5.12
N ARG A 29 9.57 23.22 5.58
CA ARG A 29 8.51 23.79 4.73
C ARG A 29 7.45 24.58 5.51
N LYS A 30 6.71 25.42 4.84
CA LYS A 30 5.51 26.06 5.42
C LYS A 30 4.42 25.04 5.70
N PRO A 31 3.67 25.13 6.81
CA PRO A 31 2.50 24.32 7.08
C PRO A 31 1.52 24.36 5.90
N ARG A 32 0.96 23.20 5.54
CA ARG A 32 -0.06 23.11 4.50
C ARG A 32 -1.42 23.50 5.03
N LYS A 33 -2.22 24.19 4.20
CA LYS A 33 -3.64 24.38 4.48
C LYS A 33 -4.37 23.03 4.30
N ARG A 34 -5.46 22.84 5.07
CA ARG A 34 -6.31 21.66 4.95
C ARG A 34 -6.79 21.50 3.50
N GLY A 35 -6.74 20.29 2.96
CA GLY A 35 -7.13 20.01 1.56
C GLY A 35 -6.13 20.50 0.51
N GLY A 36 -4.94 20.99 0.93
CA GLY A 36 -3.90 21.41 0.00
C GLY A 36 -3.45 20.26 -0.91
N LYS A 37 -3.17 20.60 -2.17
CA LYS A 37 -2.63 19.67 -3.16
C LYS A 37 -1.10 19.75 -3.22
N SER A 38 -0.44 18.80 -3.89
CA SER A 38 0.96 18.91 -4.27
C SER A 38 1.18 20.19 -5.09
N LYS A 39 2.31 20.86 -4.87
CA LYS A 39 2.73 22.03 -5.67
C LYS A 39 3.30 21.59 -7.02
N LEU A 40 3.90 20.42 -7.05
CA LEU A 40 4.51 19.86 -8.24
C LEU A 40 3.49 19.07 -9.04
N ARG A 41 3.55 19.20 -10.37
CA ARG A 41 2.68 18.46 -11.27
C ARG A 41 3.11 16.97 -11.32
N GLY A 42 2.12 16.09 -11.32
CA GLY A 42 2.35 14.65 -11.40
C GLY A 42 2.89 14.03 -10.10
N ILE A 43 3.53 12.87 -10.22
CA ILE A 43 4.14 12.16 -9.08
C ILE A 43 5.49 12.79 -8.78
N SER A 44 5.66 13.25 -7.54
CA SER A 44 6.84 13.99 -7.11
C SER A 44 7.29 13.57 -5.70
N HIS A 45 8.44 14.06 -5.27
CA HIS A 45 8.97 13.86 -3.92
C HIS A 45 8.09 14.45 -2.79
N GLU A 46 7.04 15.22 -3.12
CA GLU A 46 6.05 15.66 -2.12
C GLU A 46 5.03 14.56 -1.77
N GLN A 47 5.08 13.43 -2.47
CA GLN A 47 4.12 12.34 -2.33
C GLN A 47 4.81 11.07 -1.83
N VAL A 48 4.14 10.40 -0.92
CA VAL A 48 4.50 9.08 -0.41
C VAL A 48 3.86 8.04 -1.29
N CYS A 49 4.66 7.15 -1.83
CA CYS A 49 4.22 5.99 -2.58
C CYS A 49 3.85 4.86 -1.64
N VAL A 50 2.67 4.32 -1.78
CA VAL A 50 2.21 3.09 -1.12
C VAL A 50 2.04 2.02 -2.18
N LEU A 51 2.85 0.96 -2.11
CA LEU A 51 2.71 -0.22 -2.95
C LEU A 51 1.60 -1.11 -2.38
N VAL A 52 0.71 -1.55 -3.25
CA VAL A 52 -0.32 -2.53 -2.94
C VAL A 52 -0.18 -3.73 -3.87
N ALA A 53 -0.11 -4.92 -3.29
CA ALA A 53 -0.17 -6.19 -4.02
C ALA A 53 -1.29 -7.03 -3.43
N ARG A 54 -2.14 -7.61 -4.29
CA ARG A 54 -3.28 -8.43 -3.87
C ARG A 54 -3.52 -9.56 -4.84
N ASP A 55 -3.66 -10.77 -4.34
CA ASP A 55 -4.06 -11.92 -5.15
C ASP A 55 -5.59 -12.12 -5.20
N ARG A 56 -6.03 -13.17 -5.87
CA ARG A 56 -7.45 -13.51 -6.03
C ARG A 56 -8.06 -14.11 -4.76
N THR A 57 -7.25 -14.64 -3.86
CA THR A 57 -7.69 -15.15 -2.54
C THR A 57 -7.83 -14.03 -1.50
N LYS A 58 -7.53 -12.79 -1.88
CA LYS A 58 -7.53 -11.57 -1.06
C LYS A 58 -6.31 -11.43 -0.15
N SER A 59 -5.30 -12.30 -0.25
CA SER A 59 -4.02 -12.07 0.41
C SER A 59 -3.45 -10.73 -0.07
N THR A 60 -3.14 -9.85 0.86
CA THR A 60 -2.85 -8.44 0.52
C THR A 60 -1.64 -7.92 1.28
N ILE A 61 -0.78 -7.22 0.56
CA ILE A 61 0.28 -6.38 1.14
C ILE A 61 -0.01 -4.93 0.76
N SER A 62 0.07 -4.06 1.75
CA SER A 62 0.03 -2.61 1.54
C SER A 62 1.08 -1.97 2.42
N LYS A 63 2.09 -1.35 1.80
CA LYS A 63 3.26 -0.80 2.50
C LYS A 63 3.73 0.51 1.88
N VAL A 64 4.23 1.40 2.73
CA VAL A 64 4.96 2.58 2.29
C VAL A 64 6.26 2.14 1.61
N ALA A 65 6.45 2.56 0.36
CA ALA A 65 7.57 2.14 -0.47
C ALA A 65 8.70 3.18 -0.55
N CYS A 66 8.36 4.42 -0.86
CA CYS A 66 9.33 5.49 -1.06
C CYS A 66 8.64 6.86 -1.14
N MET A 67 9.45 7.92 -1.20
CA MET A 67 8.99 9.23 -1.65
C MET A 67 9.02 9.31 -3.16
N GLY A 68 7.94 9.84 -3.76
CA GLY A 68 7.83 9.95 -5.22
C GLY A 68 7.56 8.61 -5.90
N ARG A 69 8.04 8.46 -7.13
CA ARG A 69 7.73 7.32 -7.99
C ARG A 69 8.53 6.08 -7.61
N ILE A 70 7.84 4.94 -7.56
CA ILE A 70 8.45 3.65 -7.20
C ILE A 70 9.49 3.19 -8.25
N VAL A 71 10.55 2.56 -7.75
CA VAL A 71 11.61 1.95 -8.54
C VAL A 71 11.72 0.45 -8.24
N LYS A 72 12.27 -0.31 -9.19
CA LYS A 72 12.38 -1.79 -9.11
C LYS A 72 12.93 -2.32 -7.77
N PRO A 73 14.04 -1.80 -7.20
CA PRO A 73 14.56 -2.32 -5.93
C PRO A 73 13.56 -2.23 -4.77
N LYS A 74 12.72 -1.20 -4.76
CA LYS A 74 11.68 -1.04 -3.73
C LYS A 74 10.54 -2.04 -3.94
N VAL A 75 10.18 -2.37 -5.17
CA VAL A 75 9.22 -3.45 -5.47
C VAL A 75 9.76 -4.78 -4.94
N ASP A 76 11.00 -5.12 -5.28
CA ASP A 76 11.63 -6.37 -4.85
C ASP A 76 11.72 -6.48 -3.32
N ALA A 77 12.15 -5.42 -2.64
CA ALA A 77 12.25 -5.39 -1.18
C ALA A 77 10.92 -5.64 -0.46
N LEU A 78 9.79 -5.15 -1.03
CA LEU A 78 8.49 -5.24 -0.39
C LEU A 78 7.75 -6.55 -0.66
N ILE A 79 7.83 -7.05 -1.89
CA ILE A 79 7.03 -8.21 -2.32
C ILE A 79 7.85 -9.36 -2.90
N GLY A 80 9.16 -9.18 -3.13
CA GLY A 80 9.99 -10.19 -3.79
C GLY A 80 10.03 -11.54 -3.07
N SER A 81 10.08 -11.55 -1.74
CA SER A 81 10.04 -12.77 -0.93
C SER A 81 8.64 -13.40 -0.78
N LYS A 82 7.60 -12.75 -1.32
CA LYS A 82 6.20 -13.17 -1.21
C LYS A 82 5.65 -13.74 -2.52
N LEU A 83 6.41 -13.57 -3.61
CA LEU A 83 6.09 -14.08 -4.93
C LEU A 83 6.89 -15.35 -5.21
N SER A 84 6.25 -16.35 -5.79
CA SER A 84 6.86 -17.53 -6.37
C SER A 84 6.92 -17.41 -7.89
N ASN A 85 7.71 -18.26 -8.56
CA ASN A 85 7.79 -18.30 -10.02
C ASN A 85 6.47 -18.76 -10.68
N GLU A 86 5.54 -19.32 -9.92
CA GLU A 86 4.22 -19.74 -10.39
C GLU A 86 3.21 -18.59 -10.43
N ASN A 87 3.55 -17.45 -9.80
CA ASN A 87 2.67 -16.30 -9.80
C ASN A 87 2.67 -15.58 -11.16
N VAL A 88 1.48 -15.16 -11.57
CA VAL A 88 1.28 -14.28 -12.70
C VAL A 88 1.03 -12.88 -12.19
N ILE A 89 1.87 -11.92 -12.51
CA ILE A 89 1.67 -10.54 -12.07
C ILE A 89 0.91 -9.72 -13.10
N VAL A 90 -0.03 -8.90 -12.61
CA VAL A 90 -0.80 -7.96 -13.41
C VAL A 90 -0.58 -6.56 -12.84
N THR A 91 -0.09 -5.64 -13.67
CA THR A 91 0.22 -4.27 -13.26
C THR A 91 -0.22 -3.26 -14.28
N ASP A 92 -0.12 -1.98 -13.94
CA ASP A 92 -0.17 -0.92 -14.93
C ASP A 92 1.04 -1.00 -15.91
N ALA A 93 1.13 -0.06 -16.85
CA ALA A 93 2.20 -0.04 -17.84
C ALA A 93 3.53 0.51 -17.32
N TRP A 94 3.69 0.78 -16.01
CA TRP A 94 4.89 1.38 -15.47
C TRP A 94 6.14 0.52 -15.68
N ARG A 95 7.26 1.18 -16.07
CA ARG A 95 8.50 0.51 -16.50
C ARG A 95 9.14 -0.33 -15.38
N ALA A 96 9.05 0.11 -14.12
CA ALA A 96 9.66 -0.60 -12.99
C ALA A 96 9.14 -2.04 -12.86
N TYR A 97 7.83 -2.26 -13.04
CA TYR A 97 7.23 -3.58 -13.00
C TYR A 97 7.66 -4.47 -14.16
N LYS A 98 7.77 -3.90 -15.38
CA LYS A 98 8.27 -4.65 -16.54
C LYS A 98 9.69 -5.17 -16.30
N THR A 99 10.56 -4.31 -15.79
CA THR A 99 11.94 -4.67 -15.49
C THR A 99 12.02 -5.71 -14.39
N TYR A 100 11.23 -5.53 -13.34
CA TYR A 100 11.12 -6.47 -12.22
C TYR A 100 10.66 -7.86 -12.68
N ALA A 101 9.55 -7.95 -13.42
CA ALA A 101 9.02 -9.20 -13.92
C ALA A 101 10.01 -9.97 -14.79
N LYS A 102 10.66 -9.25 -15.73
CA LYS A 102 11.66 -9.85 -16.61
C LYS A 102 12.84 -10.45 -15.82
N GLU A 103 13.33 -9.76 -14.82
CA GLU A 103 14.48 -10.18 -14.01
C GLU A 103 14.16 -11.37 -13.10
N LYS A 104 12.93 -11.42 -12.60
CA LYS A 104 12.44 -12.54 -11.78
C LYS A 104 11.88 -13.73 -12.59
N GLY A 105 11.81 -13.60 -13.92
CA GLY A 105 11.23 -14.63 -14.79
C GLY A 105 9.73 -14.85 -14.58
N LEU A 106 9.00 -13.82 -14.11
CA LEU A 106 7.57 -13.91 -13.84
C LEU A 106 6.74 -13.64 -15.11
N GLU A 107 5.65 -14.40 -15.29
CA GLU A 107 4.65 -14.06 -16.28
C GLU A 107 3.97 -12.73 -15.92
N HIS A 108 3.90 -11.79 -16.89
CA HIS A 108 3.48 -10.43 -16.62
C HIS A 108 2.52 -9.88 -17.66
N TYR A 109 1.32 -9.51 -17.22
CA TYR A 109 0.34 -8.79 -18.01
C TYR A 109 0.29 -7.31 -17.62
N ARG A 110 0.44 -6.43 -18.62
CA ARG A 110 0.49 -4.98 -18.43
C ARG A 110 -0.77 -4.33 -18.95
N ILE A 111 -1.55 -3.75 -18.07
CA ILE A 111 -2.78 -3.03 -18.42
C ILE A 111 -2.41 -1.63 -18.92
N LYS A 112 -2.69 -1.37 -20.20
CA LYS A 112 -2.52 -0.06 -20.82
C LYS A 112 -3.87 0.63 -20.93
N SER A 113 -4.02 1.76 -20.27
CA SER A 113 -5.28 2.52 -20.26
C SER A 113 -5.58 3.25 -21.59
N ASP A 114 -4.58 3.36 -22.47
CA ASP A 114 -4.62 4.18 -23.69
C ASP A 114 -5.74 3.76 -24.68
N ASN A 115 -6.17 2.50 -24.62
CA ASN A 115 -7.16 1.95 -25.56
C ASN A 115 -8.52 1.64 -24.90
N GLY A 116 -8.81 2.14 -23.71
CA GLY A 116 -10.04 1.84 -22.97
C GLY A 116 -10.18 0.38 -22.53
N LYS A 117 -9.18 -0.47 -22.80
CA LYS A 117 -9.19 -1.88 -22.41
C LYS A 117 -8.55 -2.02 -21.02
N HIS A 118 -9.38 -2.28 -20.01
CA HIS A 118 -8.96 -2.48 -18.63
C HIS A 118 -8.81 -3.95 -18.23
N VAL A 119 -9.06 -4.88 -19.18
CA VAL A 119 -8.98 -6.33 -18.95
C VAL A 119 -8.27 -6.99 -20.14
N ILE A 120 -7.34 -7.89 -19.89
CA ILE A 120 -6.66 -8.73 -20.88
C ILE A 120 -7.18 -10.15 -20.74
N LYS A 121 -7.51 -10.81 -21.86
CA LYS A 121 -8.05 -12.19 -21.94
C LYS A 121 -9.23 -12.46 -20.98
N GLY A 122 -10.05 -11.43 -20.67
CA GLY A 122 -11.19 -11.55 -19.77
C GLY A 122 -10.86 -11.80 -18.30
N LEU A 123 -9.60 -12.00 -17.95
CA LEU A 123 -9.14 -12.44 -16.62
C LEU A 123 -8.16 -11.47 -15.95
N TYR A 124 -7.21 -10.93 -16.73
CA TYR A 124 -6.13 -10.13 -16.18
C TYR A 124 -6.52 -8.65 -16.09
N HIS A 125 -6.64 -8.14 -14.90
CA HIS A 125 -7.00 -6.75 -14.60
C HIS A 125 -6.40 -6.34 -13.24
N ILE A 126 -6.46 -5.05 -12.89
CA ILE A 126 -6.02 -4.48 -11.60
C ILE A 126 -7.18 -3.85 -10.82
N GLN A 127 -8.41 -4.30 -11.08
CA GLN A 127 -9.62 -3.70 -10.50
C GLN A 127 -9.73 -3.93 -8.98
N ASN A 128 -9.25 -5.08 -8.46
CA ASN A 128 -9.28 -5.36 -7.02
C ASN A 128 -8.33 -4.42 -6.26
N VAL A 129 -7.14 -4.19 -6.79
CA VAL A 129 -6.19 -3.23 -6.21
C VAL A 129 -6.73 -1.80 -6.32
N ASN A 130 -7.32 -1.42 -7.45
CA ASN A 130 -7.96 -0.10 -7.63
C ASN A 130 -9.12 0.11 -6.64
N GLY A 131 -9.93 -0.92 -6.41
CA GLY A 131 -10.98 -0.89 -5.40
C GLY A 131 -10.41 -0.71 -3.99
N LEU A 132 -9.30 -1.40 -3.67
CA LEU A 132 -8.61 -1.24 -2.39
C LEU A 132 -8.00 0.17 -2.26
N HIS A 133 -7.40 0.74 -3.32
CA HIS A 133 -6.91 2.12 -3.33
C HIS A 133 -8.00 3.13 -2.96
N SER A 134 -9.20 2.95 -3.50
CA SER A 134 -10.34 3.81 -3.17
C SER A 134 -10.71 3.71 -1.69
N ARG A 135 -10.77 2.48 -1.15
CA ARG A 135 -11.03 2.23 0.28
C ARG A 135 -9.93 2.79 1.18
N LEU A 136 -8.66 2.63 0.81
CA LEU A 136 -7.51 3.20 1.53
C LEU A 136 -7.62 4.73 1.61
N LYS A 137 -7.92 5.39 0.51
CA LYS A 137 -8.07 6.86 0.48
C LYS A 137 -9.24 7.32 1.35
N GLN A 138 -10.38 6.64 1.27
CA GLN A 138 -11.54 6.94 2.11
C GLN A 138 -11.24 6.71 3.60
N TRP A 139 -10.55 5.61 3.93
CA TRP A 139 -10.13 5.28 5.28
C TRP A 139 -9.24 6.36 5.88
N ILE A 140 -8.14 6.71 5.20
CA ILE A 140 -7.22 7.75 5.64
C ILE A 140 -7.92 9.11 5.78
N ASN A 141 -8.88 9.40 4.92
CA ASN A 141 -9.65 10.65 4.94
C ASN A 141 -10.51 10.82 6.20
N ARG A 142 -10.98 9.72 6.81
CA ARG A 142 -11.74 9.75 8.09
C ARG A 142 -10.94 10.40 9.22
N PHE A 143 -9.62 10.25 9.23
CA PHE A 143 -8.72 10.80 10.26
C PHE A 143 -8.34 12.26 10.01
N LYS A 144 -8.90 12.89 8.95
CA LYS A 144 -8.57 14.28 8.57
C LYS A 144 -7.07 14.51 8.39
N GLY A 145 -6.39 13.53 7.82
CA GLY A 145 -4.95 13.44 7.61
C GLY A 145 -4.23 12.61 8.67
N VAL A 146 -3.16 11.96 8.27
CA VAL A 146 -2.29 11.11 9.09
C VAL A 146 -0.87 11.56 8.88
N ALA A 147 -0.03 11.58 9.93
CA ALA A 147 1.40 11.81 9.75
C ALA A 147 2.01 10.62 8.98
N THR A 148 2.86 10.91 8.01
CA THR A 148 3.41 9.88 7.12
C THR A 148 4.14 8.78 7.89
N LYS A 149 4.82 9.12 8.98
CA LYS A 149 5.52 8.14 9.83
C LYS A 149 4.61 7.09 10.47
N TYR A 150 3.31 7.33 10.55
CA TYR A 150 2.32 6.37 11.05
C TYR A 150 1.51 5.71 9.94
N LEU A 151 1.78 6.04 8.67
CA LEU A 151 0.94 5.59 7.56
C LEU A 151 0.86 4.05 7.49
N ASP A 152 2.00 3.35 7.65
CA ASP A 152 2.02 1.88 7.65
C ASP A 152 1.10 1.25 8.71
N ASN A 153 1.00 1.85 9.90
CA ASN A 153 0.10 1.37 10.96
C ASN A 153 -1.38 1.49 10.53
N TYR A 154 -1.74 2.60 9.87
CA TYR A 154 -3.10 2.79 9.35
C TYR A 154 -3.41 1.88 8.16
N LEU A 155 -2.42 1.58 7.32
CA LEU A 155 -2.54 0.61 6.24
C LEU A 155 -2.78 -0.80 6.81
N ALA A 156 -1.97 -1.23 7.77
CA ALA A 156 -2.12 -2.51 8.46
C ALA A 156 -3.49 -2.63 9.15
N TRP A 157 -3.95 -1.57 9.81
CA TRP A 157 -5.26 -1.54 10.45
C TRP A 157 -6.40 -1.73 9.43
N LEU A 158 -6.36 -1.03 8.29
CA LEU A 158 -7.37 -1.25 7.25
C LEU A 158 -7.34 -2.69 6.73
N LEU A 159 -6.16 -3.26 6.46
CA LEU A 159 -6.05 -4.64 5.98
C LEU A 159 -6.61 -5.64 6.98
N PHE A 160 -6.39 -5.42 8.28
CA PHE A 160 -7.00 -6.24 9.32
C PHE A 160 -8.53 -6.15 9.25
N VAL A 161 -9.11 -4.94 9.18
CA VAL A 161 -10.57 -4.76 9.05
C VAL A 161 -11.10 -5.37 7.76
N ASP A 162 -10.35 -5.28 6.65
CA ASP A 162 -10.74 -5.86 5.35
C ASP A 162 -10.74 -7.40 5.39
N SER A 163 -9.76 -8.01 6.06
CA SER A 163 -9.68 -9.47 6.20
C SER A 163 -10.85 -10.05 6.99
N CYS A 164 -11.33 -9.31 7.97
CA CYS A 164 -12.44 -9.70 8.81
C CYS A 164 -13.84 -9.37 8.23
N SER A 165 -13.95 -8.75 7.07
CA SER A 165 -15.19 -8.14 6.55
C SER A 165 -16.35 -9.13 6.30
N ASN A 166 -16.08 -10.44 6.24
CA ASN A 166 -17.08 -11.49 6.02
C ASN A 166 -17.54 -12.18 7.31
N GLU A 167 -17.07 -11.74 8.47
CA GLU A 167 -17.34 -12.35 9.74
C GLU A 167 -18.38 -11.55 10.56
N SER A 168 -18.99 -12.19 11.56
CA SER A 168 -19.86 -11.49 12.48
C SER A 168 -19.07 -10.51 13.36
N THR A 169 -19.71 -9.46 13.86
CA THR A 169 -19.08 -8.47 14.76
C THR A 169 -18.45 -9.13 16.00
N ASN A 170 -19.05 -10.18 16.54
CA ASN A 170 -18.51 -10.93 17.69
C ASN A 170 -17.24 -11.70 17.32
N GLN A 171 -17.18 -12.27 16.12
CA GLN A 171 -16.00 -12.96 15.61
C GLN A 171 -14.83 -11.97 15.43
N HIS A 172 -15.10 -10.81 14.84
CA HIS A 172 -14.12 -9.73 14.71
C HIS A 172 -13.54 -9.29 16.04
N LEU A 173 -14.41 -9.08 17.05
CA LEU A 173 -13.97 -8.69 18.38
C LEU A 173 -13.09 -9.76 19.01
N LYS A 174 -13.48 -11.04 18.88
CA LYS A 174 -12.70 -12.18 19.38
C LYS A 174 -11.33 -12.24 18.73
N GLU A 175 -11.24 -12.13 17.41
CA GLU A 175 -9.96 -12.17 16.67
C GLU A 175 -9.08 -10.96 17.02
N PHE A 176 -9.67 -9.77 17.12
CA PHE A 176 -8.95 -8.59 17.55
C PHE A 176 -8.33 -8.76 18.94
N LEU A 177 -9.09 -9.27 19.90
CA LEU A 177 -8.62 -9.53 21.26
C LEU A 177 -7.51 -10.60 21.27
N LEU A 178 -7.74 -11.75 20.61
CA LEU A 178 -6.75 -12.82 20.55
C LEU A 178 -5.44 -12.32 19.91
N THR A 179 -5.51 -11.62 18.81
CA THR A 179 -4.33 -11.04 18.14
C THR A 179 -3.61 -10.04 19.04
N SER A 180 -4.36 -9.22 19.78
CA SER A 180 -3.79 -8.24 20.70
C SER A 180 -3.05 -8.89 21.88
N PHE A 181 -3.49 -10.04 22.32
CA PHE A 181 -2.81 -10.78 23.41
C PHE A 181 -1.57 -11.56 22.96
N VAL A 182 -1.49 -11.93 21.69
CA VAL A 182 -0.36 -12.72 21.16
C VAL A 182 0.86 -11.83 20.88
N PHE A 183 0.67 -10.54 20.58
CA PHE A 183 1.76 -9.62 20.28
C PHE A 183 2.16 -8.82 21.52
N GLU A 184 3.40 -9.02 21.98
CA GLU A 184 4.00 -8.17 22.98
C GLU A 184 4.22 -6.76 22.40
N MET A 185 3.50 -5.78 22.95
CA MET A 185 3.61 -4.39 22.54
C MET A 185 4.83 -3.76 23.22
N THR A 186 5.90 -3.59 22.47
CA THR A 186 7.11 -2.88 22.94
C THR A 186 7.05 -1.38 22.66
N ASP A 187 6.14 -0.95 21.79
CA ASP A 187 5.97 0.46 21.45
C ASP A 187 5.25 1.24 22.56
N THR A 188 5.90 2.30 23.01
CA THR A 188 5.32 3.30 23.92
C THR A 188 4.83 4.51 23.14
N TYR A 189 4.01 5.36 23.78
CA TYR A 189 3.61 6.65 23.20
C TYR A 189 4.83 7.51 22.81
N ASP A 190 5.87 7.52 23.65
CA ASP A 190 7.07 8.31 23.38
C ASP A 190 7.93 7.71 22.28
N SER A 191 8.09 6.38 22.20
CA SER A 191 8.81 5.73 21.10
C SER A 191 8.14 6.04 19.76
N LEU A 192 6.83 5.92 19.66
CA LEU A 192 6.06 6.25 18.47
C LEU A 192 6.15 7.75 18.12
N ARG A 193 6.11 8.63 19.11
CA ARG A 193 6.21 10.08 18.92
C ARG A 193 7.60 10.49 18.41
N LEU A 194 8.66 9.86 18.92
CA LEU A 194 10.05 10.14 18.56
C LEU A 194 10.46 9.43 17.25
N SER A 195 9.72 8.44 16.80
CA SER A 195 10.03 7.70 15.56
C SER A 195 10.17 8.66 14.38
N LYS A 196 11.19 8.41 13.55
CA LYS A 196 11.42 9.15 12.30
C LYS A 196 10.80 8.40 11.13
N PHE A 197 10.41 9.15 10.11
CA PHE A 197 10.01 8.55 8.83
C PHE A 197 11.27 8.23 8.02
N ASN A 198 11.58 6.94 7.88
CA ASN A 198 12.71 6.42 7.12
C ASN A 198 12.16 5.57 5.97
N VAL A 199 12.50 5.95 4.70
CA VAL A 199 12.09 5.24 3.48
C VAL A 199 13.27 5.08 2.52
#